data_953c3b2789f70de000526631cc2b1162
#
_entry.id   953c3b2789f70de000526631cc2b1162
#
_cell.length_a   1.000
_cell.length_b   1.000
_cell.length_c   1.000
_cell.angle_alpha   90.00
_cell.angle_beta   90.00
_cell.angle_gamma   90.00
#
_symmetry.space_group_name_H-M   'P 1'
#
loop_
_entity.id
_entity.type
_entity.pdbx_description
1 polymer ?
#
loop_
_entity_poly.entity_id
_entity_poly.type
_entity_poly.pdbx_seq_one_letter_code
_entity_poly.pdbx_strand_id
1 'polypeptide(L)'
;MMSVDVAILGAGPAGCTLGALLRQRGFRVVIFDDDKRPDLLVGESLLPTVVDLMRRLGIEERVAKFSQFKPGVAFMHRGGQRLDFLFPKGVLGKTPNYAYNIPRPEYDNLLRTRAEELGVEFVHHRAIVEKGGAEREIQLSEESMAAAGMAGIHPKLLVDCTGRTRLFAKTLDLKTTRGDRNDVAYFAHFEDFDADSSVDGQVVLSILEHGWSWRIPLPGRLSVGVVVDKSVAKQHGTTPEERLDRIIESEPLLKKAGMGRKRVSDVMTYTNYQLISERAHGPGWIAVGDSFGFVDPMLSPGLFMAMHMAEILDRKVFKAGPGILANPKKLTAGFSKIEAEMRDWHAAWTEVIEYFYDGRIFSMYEGGSKLKETYKKWAFPAMMEKHLSSNITRMVSGVSTRSRYGRNLIHYTSKHLIWDTAPPEYYAVKAG
;
A
#
# COMPACT_ATOMS: atom_id res chain seq x y z
N MET A 1 -12.26 -27.83 25.72
CA MET A 1 -11.77 -27.54 24.36
C MET A 1 -12.06 -26.10 24.04
N MET A 2 -11.05 -25.30 23.66
CA MET A 2 -11.25 -23.88 23.35
C MET A 2 -11.84 -23.77 21.95
N SER A 3 -13.05 -23.26 21.79
CA SER A 3 -13.65 -22.97 20.50
C SER A 3 -13.01 -21.68 19.95
N VAL A 4 -12.40 -21.71 18.77
CA VAL A 4 -11.85 -20.55 18.07
C VAL A 4 -12.95 -19.89 17.24
N ASP A 5 -13.07 -18.56 17.34
CA ASP A 5 -14.06 -17.83 16.55
C ASP A 5 -13.51 -17.53 15.13
N VAL A 6 -12.26 -17.05 15.06
CA VAL A 6 -11.63 -16.63 13.80
C VAL A 6 -10.22 -17.18 13.72
N ALA A 7 -9.90 -17.85 12.61
CA ALA A 7 -8.52 -18.18 12.26
C ALA A 7 -8.07 -17.30 11.10
N ILE A 8 -6.96 -16.59 11.29
CA ILE A 8 -6.33 -15.70 10.32
C ILE A 8 -5.08 -16.40 9.77
N LEU A 9 -4.93 -16.41 8.46
CA LEU A 9 -3.78 -17.02 7.81
C LEU A 9 -2.84 -15.93 7.31
N GLY A 10 -1.67 -15.80 7.95
CA GLY A 10 -0.65 -14.79 7.70
C GLY A 10 -0.62 -13.68 8.76
N ALA A 11 0.54 -13.52 9.38
CA ALA A 11 0.82 -12.51 10.42
C ALA A 11 1.46 -11.22 9.86
N GLY A 12 1.14 -10.85 8.63
CA GLY A 12 1.49 -9.56 8.07
C GLY A 12 0.65 -8.41 8.65
N PRO A 13 0.86 -7.17 8.17
CA PRO A 13 0.14 -6.00 8.68
C PRO A 13 -1.39 -6.13 8.67
N ALA A 14 -1.98 -6.75 7.65
CA ALA A 14 -3.43 -7.00 7.60
C ALA A 14 -3.89 -7.95 8.71
N GLY A 15 -3.22 -9.10 8.86
CA GLY A 15 -3.61 -10.14 9.81
C GLY A 15 -3.42 -9.70 11.26
N CYS A 16 -2.27 -9.11 11.60
CA CYS A 16 -2.01 -8.61 12.95
C CYS A 16 -2.94 -7.46 13.32
N THR A 17 -3.22 -6.53 12.39
CA THR A 17 -4.18 -5.45 12.60
C THR A 17 -5.58 -6.00 12.85
N LEU A 18 -6.07 -6.90 11.99
CA LEU A 18 -7.40 -7.47 12.16
C LEU A 18 -7.50 -8.30 13.44
N GLY A 19 -6.51 -9.14 13.72
CA GLY A 19 -6.45 -9.95 14.95
C GLY A 19 -6.52 -9.10 16.20
N ALA A 20 -5.71 -8.04 16.27
CA ALA A 20 -5.71 -7.08 17.38
C ALA A 20 -7.08 -6.41 17.57
N LEU A 21 -7.71 -5.94 16.49
CA LEU A 21 -9.02 -5.30 16.53
C LEU A 21 -10.13 -6.27 16.94
N LEU A 22 -10.10 -7.50 16.45
CA LEU A 22 -11.08 -8.53 16.82
C LEU A 22 -10.95 -8.95 18.30
N ARG A 23 -9.73 -9.04 18.82
CA ARG A 23 -9.50 -9.29 20.25
C ARG A 23 -10.10 -8.19 21.13
N GLN A 24 -9.97 -6.93 20.74
CA GLN A 24 -10.63 -5.81 21.44
C GLN A 24 -12.16 -5.90 21.41
N ARG A 25 -12.74 -6.68 20.48
CA ARG A 25 -14.19 -6.98 20.39
C ARG A 25 -14.60 -8.26 21.09
N GLY A 26 -13.66 -8.97 21.73
CA GLY A 26 -13.93 -10.20 22.48
C GLY A 26 -13.97 -11.47 21.63
N PHE A 27 -13.51 -11.43 20.36
CA PHE A 27 -13.36 -12.65 19.55
C PHE A 27 -12.17 -13.48 20.06
N ARG A 28 -12.26 -14.79 19.96
CA ARG A 28 -11.12 -15.70 20.12
C ARG A 28 -10.45 -15.86 18.76
N VAL A 29 -9.21 -15.39 18.66
CA VAL A 29 -8.48 -15.29 17.40
C VAL A 29 -7.20 -16.07 17.50
N VAL A 30 -6.95 -16.91 16.49
CA VAL A 30 -5.63 -17.51 16.23
C VAL A 30 -5.09 -16.97 14.91
N ILE A 31 -3.77 -16.76 14.82
CA ILE A 31 -3.07 -16.40 13.60
C ILE A 31 -2.04 -17.48 13.28
N PHE A 32 -2.13 -18.04 12.06
CA PHE A 32 -1.15 -18.98 11.53
C PHE A 32 -0.04 -18.21 10.82
N ASP A 33 1.21 -18.51 11.15
CA ASP A 33 2.39 -17.92 10.53
C ASP A 33 3.56 -18.92 10.59
N ASP A 34 4.29 -19.09 9.49
CA ASP A 34 5.46 -19.97 9.43
C ASP A 34 6.78 -19.23 9.72
N ASP A 35 6.69 -17.97 10.12
CA ASP A 35 7.82 -17.06 10.41
C ASP A 35 8.81 -16.86 9.24
N LYS A 36 8.48 -17.37 8.05
CA LYS A 36 9.32 -17.23 6.85
C LYS A 36 9.03 -15.92 6.14
N ARG A 37 9.80 -14.90 6.49
CA ARG A 37 9.72 -13.58 5.86
C ARG A 37 11.03 -13.24 5.17
N PRO A 38 11.00 -12.56 4.02
CA PRO A 38 12.20 -11.95 3.47
C PRO A 38 12.78 -10.91 4.43
N ASP A 39 14.10 -10.80 4.48
CA ASP A 39 14.80 -9.79 5.29
C ASP A 39 14.47 -8.36 4.83
N LEU A 40 14.14 -8.20 3.56
CA LEU A 40 13.75 -6.93 2.96
C LEU A 40 12.33 -7.03 2.36
N LEU A 41 11.44 -6.14 2.82
CA LEU A 41 10.05 -6.07 2.38
C LEU A 41 9.75 -4.68 1.79
N VAL A 42 9.05 -4.64 0.66
CA VAL A 42 8.54 -3.40 0.09
C VAL A 42 7.39 -2.81 0.94
N GLY A 43 7.18 -1.49 0.83
CA GLY A 43 6.12 -0.80 1.55
C GLY A 43 6.62 -0.13 2.83
N GLU A 44 7.75 0.56 2.72
CA GLU A 44 8.44 1.23 3.84
C GLU A 44 8.00 2.69 4.06
N SER A 45 7.05 3.18 3.27
CA SER A 45 6.52 4.53 3.41
C SER A 45 5.02 4.49 3.70
N LEU A 46 4.61 5.04 4.84
CA LEU A 46 3.21 5.08 5.26
C LEU A 46 2.46 6.31 4.72
N LEU A 47 1.13 6.22 4.75
CA LEU A 47 0.24 7.35 4.51
C LEU A 47 -0.26 7.95 5.83
N PRO A 48 -0.60 9.25 5.87
CA PRO A 48 -1.14 9.91 7.07
C PRO A 48 -2.34 9.18 7.69
N THR A 49 -3.20 8.59 6.88
CA THR A 49 -4.37 7.81 7.33
C THR A 49 -4.00 6.55 8.13
N VAL A 50 -2.81 5.99 7.93
CA VAL A 50 -2.34 4.83 8.72
C VAL A 50 -1.98 5.25 10.14
N VAL A 51 -1.56 6.50 10.36
CA VAL A 51 -1.22 7.02 11.70
C VAL A 51 -2.43 7.00 12.63
N ASP A 52 -3.63 7.33 12.13
CA ASP A 52 -4.85 7.25 12.93
C ASP A 52 -5.12 5.82 13.42
N LEU A 53 -4.86 4.82 12.57
CA LEU A 53 -5.01 3.43 12.95
C LEU A 53 -3.93 2.97 13.95
N MET A 54 -2.68 3.44 13.79
CA MET A 54 -1.62 3.20 14.77
C MET A 54 -1.97 3.75 16.15
N ARG A 55 -2.57 4.95 16.20
CA ARG A 55 -3.10 5.54 17.45
C ARG A 55 -4.19 4.67 18.08
N ARG A 56 -5.12 4.20 17.27
CA ARG A 56 -6.18 3.31 17.72
C ARG A 56 -5.63 1.97 18.27
N LEU A 57 -4.57 1.45 17.69
CA LEU A 57 -3.87 0.25 18.17
C LEU A 57 -2.96 0.55 19.37
N GLY A 58 -2.69 1.82 19.68
CA GLY A 58 -1.79 2.23 20.77
C GLY A 58 -0.31 1.97 20.47
N ILE A 59 0.10 2.06 19.20
CA ILE A 59 1.48 1.75 18.78
C ILE A 59 2.23 2.94 18.18
N GLU A 60 1.60 4.09 17.94
CA GLU A 60 2.24 5.22 17.24
C GLU A 60 3.55 5.68 17.91
N GLU A 61 3.54 5.86 19.24
CA GLU A 61 4.74 6.29 19.99
C GLU A 61 5.89 5.26 19.91
N ARG A 62 5.55 3.97 19.80
CA ARG A 62 6.54 2.90 19.61
C ARG A 62 7.12 2.93 18.21
N VAL A 63 6.27 3.14 17.18
CA VAL A 63 6.69 3.31 15.78
C VAL A 63 7.61 4.51 15.63
N ALA A 64 7.27 5.65 16.24
CA ALA A 64 8.07 6.88 16.16
C ALA A 64 9.53 6.69 16.63
N LYS A 65 9.80 5.74 17.54
CA LYS A 65 11.15 5.52 18.10
C LYS A 65 12.14 4.91 17.12
N PHE A 66 11.67 4.16 16.12
CA PHE A 66 12.54 3.47 15.16
C PHE A 66 12.29 3.87 13.70
N SER A 67 11.45 4.86 13.47
CA SER A 67 11.03 5.30 12.14
C SER A 67 11.53 6.70 11.81
N GLN A 68 11.64 7.03 10.53
CA GLN A 68 11.89 8.37 10.07
C GLN A 68 10.56 9.13 9.94
N PHE A 69 10.48 10.34 10.49
CA PHE A 69 9.33 11.23 10.29
C PHE A 69 9.17 11.58 8.81
N LYS A 70 7.96 11.47 8.27
CA LYS A 70 7.65 11.76 6.87
C LYS A 70 6.74 12.99 6.76
N PRO A 71 7.26 14.14 6.30
CA PRO A 71 6.48 15.38 6.13
C PRO A 71 5.69 15.43 4.82
N GLY A 72 5.98 14.54 3.86
CA GLY A 72 5.36 14.56 2.55
C GLY A 72 6.07 13.70 1.51
N VAL A 73 5.78 13.98 0.24
CA VAL A 73 6.38 13.33 -0.92
C VAL A 73 6.74 14.38 -1.97
N ALA A 74 7.85 14.18 -2.68
CA ALA A 74 8.22 14.96 -3.86
C ALA A 74 8.19 14.07 -5.10
N PHE A 75 7.80 14.64 -6.22
CA PHE A 75 7.91 14.02 -7.52
C PHE A 75 8.92 14.79 -8.36
N MET A 76 9.82 14.09 -8.98
CA MET A 76 10.81 14.66 -9.91
C MET A 76 10.61 14.05 -11.29
N HIS A 77 10.64 14.86 -12.29
CA HIS A 77 10.67 14.40 -13.68
C HIS A 77 12.09 14.53 -14.23
N ARG A 78 12.48 13.61 -15.12
CA ARG A 78 13.82 13.61 -15.79
C ARG A 78 14.16 14.93 -16.48
N GLY A 79 13.15 15.73 -16.87
CA GLY A 79 13.31 17.09 -17.41
C GLY A 79 13.62 18.19 -16.38
N GLY A 80 13.80 17.83 -15.10
CA GLY A 80 14.13 18.75 -14.02
C GLY A 80 12.95 19.35 -13.27
N GLN A 81 11.71 19.07 -13.70
CA GLN A 81 10.52 19.54 -12.98
C GLN A 81 10.40 18.80 -11.63
N ARG A 82 10.07 19.58 -10.58
CA ARG A 82 9.84 19.05 -9.22
C ARG A 82 8.51 19.53 -8.69
N LEU A 83 7.77 18.61 -8.07
CA LEU A 83 6.49 18.86 -7.39
C LEU A 83 6.59 18.39 -5.95
N ASP A 84 6.47 19.31 -4.99
CA ASP A 84 6.51 18.99 -3.57
C ASP A 84 5.12 18.97 -2.97
N PHE A 85 4.71 17.82 -2.45
CA PHE A 85 3.47 17.62 -1.71
C PHE A 85 3.79 17.39 -0.23
N LEU A 86 3.95 18.47 0.51
CA LEU A 86 4.02 18.40 1.97
C LEU A 86 2.61 18.23 2.53
N PHE A 87 2.50 17.72 3.74
CA PHE A 87 1.24 17.56 4.45
C PHE A 87 0.96 18.78 5.33
N PRO A 88 0.39 19.89 4.80
CA PRO A 88 0.22 21.12 5.56
C PRO A 88 -0.88 20.96 6.61
N LYS A 89 -0.71 21.65 7.75
CA LYS A 89 -1.71 21.70 8.82
C LYS A 89 -3.08 22.14 8.26
N GLY A 90 -4.14 21.46 8.70
CA GLY A 90 -5.53 21.78 8.33
C GLY A 90 -5.99 21.22 6.97
N VAL A 91 -5.09 20.85 6.06
CA VAL A 91 -5.49 20.27 4.76
C VAL A 91 -6.08 18.88 4.92
N LEU A 92 -5.51 18.06 5.79
CA LEU A 92 -5.97 16.67 6.01
C LEU A 92 -7.12 16.56 7.03
N GLY A 93 -7.68 17.68 7.49
CA GLY A 93 -8.75 17.71 8.47
C GLY A 93 -8.28 17.21 9.85
N LYS A 94 -8.91 16.13 10.36
CA LYS A 94 -8.52 15.49 11.63
C LYS A 94 -7.37 14.51 11.49
N THR A 95 -7.07 14.04 10.27
CA THR A 95 -5.95 13.13 10.02
C THR A 95 -4.63 13.86 10.26
N PRO A 96 -3.63 13.22 10.86
CA PRO A 96 -2.31 13.81 11.08
C PRO A 96 -1.71 14.38 9.79
N ASN A 97 -1.00 15.49 9.91
CA ASN A 97 -0.31 16.11 8.79
C ASN A 97 1.13 15.57 8.63
N TYR A 98 1.32 14.32 8.92
CA TYR A 98 2.56 13.58 8.78
C TYR A 98 2.29 12.08 8.66
N ALA A 99 3.32 11.35 8.30
CA ALA A 99 3.37 9.90 8.36
C ALA A 99 4.77 9.47 8.83
N TYR A 100 5.12 8.21 8.62
CA TYR A 100 6.43 7.65 8.92
C TYR A 100 6.95 6.86 7.73
N ASN A 101 8.25 6.92 7.52
CA ASN A 101 8.98 5.91 6.77
C ASN A 101 9.50 4.88 7.77
N ILE A 102 9.22 3.63 7.54
CA ILE A 102 9.35 2.55 8.52
C ILE A 102 10.29 1.44 8.02
N PRO A 103 11.24 0.97 8.82
CA PRO A 103 11.83 -0.33 8.60
C PRO A 103 10.76 -1.41 8.79
N ARG A 104 10.49 -2.20 7.75
CA ARG A 104 9.40 -3.17 7.72
C ARG A 104 9.54 -4.30 8.74
N PRO A 105 10.74 -4.90 8.96
CA PRO A 105 10.88 -5.94 9.97
C PRO A 105 10.47 -5.48 11.37
N GLU A 106 10.90 -4.29 11.78
CA GLU A 106 10.59 -3.71 13.08
C GLU A 106 9.10 -3.36 13.21
N TYR A 107 8.52 -2.80 12.14
CA TYR A 107 7.10 -2.45 12.12
C TYR A 107 6.20 -3.69 12.15
N ASP A 108 6.49 -4.69 11.33
CA ASP A 108 5.71 -5.91 11.25
C ASP A 108 5.80 -6.70 12.58
N ASN A 109 7.01 -6.74 13.20
CA ASN A 109 7.19 -7.33 14.52
C ASN A 109 6.42 -6.57 15.62
N LEU A 110 6.40 -5.24 15.57
CA LEU A 110 5.62 -4.43 16.52
C LEU A 110 4.11 -4.70 16.40
N LEU A 111 3.59 -4.84 15.18
CA LEU A 111 2.18 -5.19 14.97
C LEU A 111 1.86 -6.59 15.54
N ARG A 112 2.77 -7.56 15.34
CA ARG A 112 2.66 -8.90 15.91
C ARG A 112 2.64 -8.84 17.44
N THR A 113 3.66 -8.21 18.04
CA THR A 113 3.74 -8.04 19.49
C THR A 113 2.47 -7.38 20.05
N ARG A 114 1.94 -6.37 19.36
CA ARG A 114 0.70 -5.72 19.79
C ARG A 114 -0.51 -6.65 19.73
N ALA A 115 -0.60 -7.49 18.72
CA ALA A 115 -1.65 -8.50 18.64
C ALA A 115 -1.54 -9.53 19.80
N GLU A 116 -0.32 -9.98 20.11
CA GLU A 116 -0.03 -10.87 21.25
C GLU A 116 -0.41 -10.23 22.59
N GLU A 117 -0.02 -8.96 22.82
CA GLU A 117 -0.40 -8.18 24.02
C GLU A 117 -1.93 -8.09 24.20
N LEU A 118 -2.70 -8.12 23.14
CA LEU A 118 -4.15 -8.12 23.14
C LEU A 118 -4.75 -9.52 23.25
N GLY A 119 -3.91 -10.55 23.30
CA GLY A 119 -4.32 -11.95 23.49
C GLY A 119 -4.66 -12.70 22.21
N VAL A 120 -4.10 -12.28 21.06
CA VAL A 120 -4.10 -13.12 19.85
C VAL A 120 -3.14 -14.28 20.07
N GLU A 121 -3.58 -15.49 19.79
CA GLU A 121 -2.74 -16.68 19.81
C GLU A 121 -2.06 -16.89 18.46
N PHE A 122 -0.75 -17.16 18.44
CA PHE A 122 0.01 -17.43 17.22
C PHE A 122 0.35 -18.92 17.13
N VAL A 123 0.09 -19.47 15.96
CA VAL A 123 0.41 -20.86 15.63
C VAL A 123 1.57 -20.85 14.66
N HIS A 124 2.75 -21.32 15.11
CA HIS A 124 3.97 -21.41 14.29
C HIS A 124 3.89 -22.58 13.29
N HIS A 125 2.97 -22.43 12.33
CA HIS A 125 2.70 -23.44 11.33
C HIS A 125 2.17 -22.77 10.06
N ARG A 126 2.68 -23.19 8.92
CA ARG A 126 2.14 -22.79 7.63
C ARG A 126 0.75 -23.41 7.43
N ALA A 127 -0.28 -22.58 7.47
CA ALA A 127 -1.64 -23.07 7.30
C ALA A 127 -1.82 -23.79 5.95
N ILE A 128 -2.39 -24.98 6.02
CA ILE A 128 -2.84 -25.77 4.87
C ILE A 128 -4.35 -25.70 4.84
N VAL A 129 -4.92 -25.36 3.69
CA VAL A 129 -6.37 -25.28 3.50
C VAL A 129 -6.81 -26.20 2.37
N GLU A 130 -8.05 -26.66 2.46
CA GLU A 130 -8.69 -27.55 1.54
C GLU A 130 -10.02 -26.99 1.07
N LYS A 131 -10.48 -27.41 -0.12
CA LYS A 131 -11.85 -27.12 -0.56
C LYS A 131 -12.83 -27.84 0.35
N GLY A 132 -13.81 -27.11 0.84
CA GLY A 132 -14.89 -27.63 1.66
C GLY A 132 -16.18 -27.87 0.87
N GLY A 133 -17.31 -27.84 1.56
CA GLY A 133 -18.65 -28.01 0.97
C GLY A 133 -19.41 -26.69 0.80
N ALA A 134 -20.71 -26.81 0.51
CA ALA A 134 -21.57 -25.64 0.21
C ALA A 134 -21.73 -24.65 1.39
N GLU A 135 -21.69 -25.14 2.63
CA GLU A 135 -21.80 -24.30 3.82
C GLU A 135 -20.48 -23.62 4.20
N ARG A 136 -19.35 -24.20 3.75
CA ARG A 136 -18.01 -23.72 4.01
C ARG A 136 -17.12 -24.11 2.83
N GLU A 137 -16.83 -23.17 1.95
CA GLU A 137 -16.06 -23.43 0.73
C GLU A 137 -14.59 -23.76 0.97
N ILE A 138 -14.04 -23.30 2.10
CA ILE A 138 -12.65 -23.53 2.54
C ILE A 138 -12.64 -23.97 3.99
N GLN A 139 -11.78 -24.91 4.30
CA GLN A 139 -11.49 -25.38 5.65
C GLN A 139 -10.00 -25.57 5.88
N LEU A 140 -9.57 -25.50 7.15
CA LEU A 140 -8.22 -25.91 7.52
C LEU A 140 -8.09 -27.42 7.40
N SER A 141 -6.91 -27.89 6.96
CA SER A 141 -6.59 -29.31 7.02
C SER A 141 -6.51 -29.80 8.46
N GLU A 142 -6.67 -31.12 8.65
CA GLU A 142 -6.52 -31.74 9.98
C GLU A 142 -5.14 -31.48 10.58
N GLU A 143 -4.08 -31.46 9.76
CA GLU A 143 -2.72 -31.11 10.17
C GLU A 143 -2.65 -29.70 10.78
N SER A 144 -3.22 -28.71 10.08
CA SER A 144 -3.26 -27.32 10.58
C SER A 144 -4.12 -27.17 11.82
N MET A 145 -5.25 -27.89 11.90
CA MET A 145 -6.07 -27.89 13.12
C MET A 145 -5.35 -28.53 14.30
N ALA A 146 -4.62 -29.63 14.07
CA ALA A 146 -3.83 -30.26 15.11
C ALA A 146 -2.68 -29.36 15.60
N ALA A 147 -1.98 -28.67 14.69
CA ALA A 147 -0.94 -27.71 15.02
C ALA A 147 -1.44 -26.57 15.93
N ALA A 148 -2.71 -26.20 15.78
CA ALA A 148 -3.34 -25.16 16.60
C ALA A 148 -4.04 -25.71 17.88
N GLY A 149 -3.88 -27.00 18.18
CA GLY A 149 -4.59 -27.64 19.30
C GLY A 149 -6.11 -27.69 19.13
N MET A 150 -6.59 -27.59 17.89
CA MET A 150 -8.03 -27.53 17.53
C MET A 150 -8.53 -28.83 16.89
N ALA A 151 -7.89 -29.98 17.14
CA ALA A 151 -8.29 -31.25 16.54
C ALA A 151 -9.82 -31.48 16.64
N GLY A 152 -10.50 -31.60 15.50
CA GLY A 152 -11.95 -31.78 15.41
C GLY A 152 -12.78 -30.49 15.65
N ILE A 153 -12.17 -29.32 15.80
CA ILE A 153 -12.89 -28.05 16.05
C ILE A 153 -12.57 -27.05 14.95
N HIS A 154 -13.50 -26.80 14.05
CA HIS A 154 -13.33 -25.80 13.01
C HIS A 154 -13.58 -24.36 13.56
N PRO A 155 -12.72 -23.38 13.20
CA PRO A 155 -13.00 -21.97 13.42
C PRO A 155 -14.30 -21.59 12.71
N LYS A 156 -15.05 -20.64 13.28
CA LYS A 156 -16.30 -20.18 12.65
C LYS A 156 -16.08 -19.37 11.38
N LEU A 157 -14.93 -18.70 11.29
CA LEU A 157 -14.52 -17.89 10.15
C LEU A 157 -13.04 -18.10 9.85
N LEU A 158 -12.71 -18.22 8.57
CA LEU A 158 -11.33 -18.19 8.05
C LEU A 158 -11.07 -16.84 7.37
N VAL A 159 -9.89 -16.28 7.62
CA VAL A 159 -9.47 -15.01 6.99
C VAL A 159 -8.14 -15.21 6.28
N ASP A 160 -8.11 -14.99 4.97
CA ASP A 160 -6.86 -15.01 4.19
C ASP A 160 -6.18 -13.64 4.29
N CYS A 161 -5.10 -13.56 5.07
CA CYS A 161 -4.17 -12.45 5.15
C CYS A 161 -2.78 -12.84 4.63
N THR A 162 -2.70 -13.85 3.76
CA THR A 162 -1.42 -14.36 3.22
C THR A 162 -0.80 -13.43 2.18
N GLY A 163 -1.38 -12.25 1.97
CA GLY A 163 -0.90 -11.25 1.05
C GLY A 163 -0.79 -11.80 -0.37
N ARG A 164 0.36 -11.62 -1.00
CA ARG A 164 0.60 -12.05 -2.39
C ARG A 164 0.57 -13.57 -2.62
N THR A 165 0.61 -14.37 -1.57
CA THR A 165 0.40 -15.82 -1.67
C THR A 165 -1.02 -16.13 -2.15
N ARG A 166 -2.02 -15.32 -1.72
CA ARG A 166 -3.42 -15.42 -2.16
C ARG A 166 -3.94 -16.86 -2.02
N LEU A 167 -3.80 -17.40 -0.81
CA LEU A 167 -4.01 -18.81 -0.54
C LEU A 167 -5.42 -19.27 -0.93
N PHE A 168 -6.47 -18.54 -0.51
CA PHE A 168 -7.85 -18.92 -0.81
C PHE A 168 -8.19 -18.76 -2.29
N ALA A 169 -7.70 -17.68 -2.92
CA ALA A 169 -7.92 -17.49 -4.35
C ALA A 169 -7.33 -18.62 -5.18
N LYS A 170 -6.12 -19.11 -4.82
CA LYS A 170 -5.50 -20.26 -5.50
C LYS A 170 -6.21 -21.57 -5.20
N THR A 171 -6.57 -21.81 -3.94
CA THR A 171 -7.26 -23.06 -3.54
C THR A 171 -8.63 -23.19 -4.22
N LEU A 172 -9.34 -22.07 -4.39
CA LEU A 172 -10.67 -22.04 -5.03
C LEU A 172 -10.63 -21.80 -6.54
N ASP A 173 -9.44 -21.69 -7.15
CA ASP A 173 -9.26 -21.38 -8.57
C ASP A 173 -9.98 -20.09 -9.00
N LEU A 174 -10.01 -19.06 -8.13
CA LEU A 174 -10.67 -17.80 -8.41
C LEU A 174 -9.99 -17.05 -9.56
N LYS A 175 -10.78 -16.55 -10.49
CA LYS A 175 -10.29 -15.70 -11.56
C LYS A 175 -9.63 -14.44 -11.02
N THR A 176 -8.62 -13.97 -11.72
CA THR A 176 -7.89 -12.76 -11.37
C THR A 176 -7.90 -11.81 -12.56
N THR A 177 -8.38 -10.60 -12.33
CA THR A 177 -8.19 -9.50 -13.27
C THR A 177 -6.80 -8.90 -13.03
N ARG A 178 -6.09 -8.61 -14.11
CA ARG A 178 -4.79 -7.93 -14.10
C ARG A 178 -4.93 -6.56 -14.73
N GLY A 179 -4.14 -5.60 -14.27
CA GLY A 179 -3.96 -4.33 -14.97
C GLY A 179 -3.06 -4.47 -16.20
N ASP A 180 -2.97 -3.41 -16.96
CA ASP A 180 -2.27 -3.40 -18.27
C ASP A 180 -0.75 -3.35 -18.15
N ARG A 181 -0.20 -2.98 -16.97
CA ARG A 181 1.25 -2.83 -16.78
C ARG A 181 1.93 -4.16 -16.47
N ASN A 182 3.08 -4.36 -17.11
CA ASN A 182 3.94 -5.54 -16.92
C ASN A 182 5.27 -5.17 -16.27
N ASP A 183 5.20 -4.47 -15.15
CA ASP A 183 6.36 -3.93 -14.47
C ASP A 183 7.06 -4.93 -13.54
N VAL A 184 8.31 -4.64 -13.26
CA VAL A 184 9.13 -5.27 -12.24
C VAL A 184 9.82 -4.20 -11.40
N ALA A 185 9.85 -4.38 -10.08
CA ALA A 185 10.66 -3.56 -9.20
C ALA A 185 11.93 -4.29 -8.79
N TYR A 186 13.03 -3.55 -8.75
CA TYR A 186 14.28 -3.92 -8.10
C TYR A 186 14.57 -2.88 -7.04
N PHE A 187 14.92 -3.29 -5.83
CA PHE A 187 15.24 -2.36 -4.76
C PHE A 187 16.21 -2.93 -3.73
N ALA A 188 16.91 -2.03 -3.08
CA ALA A 188 17.84 -2.35 -1.99
C ALA A 188 17.96 -1.15 -1.04
N HIS A 189 18.62 -1.37 0.10
CA HIS A 189 19.03 -0.31 1.00
C HIS A 189 20.46 0.16 0.69
N PHE A 190 20.68 1.46 0.85
CA PHE A 190 21.96 2.10 0.58
C PHE A 190 22.34 3.06 1.71
N GLU A 191 23.64 3.12 1.98
CA GLU A 191 24.32 4.25 2.62
C GLU A 191 24.90 5.16 1.52
N ASP A 192 25.20 6.41 1.84
CA ASP A 192 25.84 7.39 0.94
C ASP A 192 25.07 7.58 -0.39
N PHE A 193 23.77 7.48 -0.36
CA PHE A 193 22.90 7.79 -1.49
C PHE A 193 22.07 9.04 -1.13
N ASP A 194 22.08 10.07 -1.97
CA ASP A 194 21.33 11.30 -1.74
C ASP A 194 19.83 11.07 -1.91
N ALA A 195 19.06 11.38 -0.88
CA ALA A 195 17.61 11.37 -0.97
C ALA A 195 17.08 12.43 -1.95
N ASP A 196 17.85 13.50 -2.20
CA ASP A 196 17.46 14.65 -3.02
C ASP A 196 16.14 15.27 -2.55
N SER A 197 15.93 15.24 -1.24
CA SER A 197 14.72 15.77 -0.57
C SER A 197 14.91 17.23 -0.20
N SER A 198 13.84 18.04 -0.31
CA SER A 198 13.85 19.43 0.14
C SER A 198 13.67 19.58 1.66
N VAL A 199 13.11 18.54 2.29
CA VAL A 199 12.85 18.46 3.72
C VAL A 199 13.22 17.07 4.22
N ASP A 200 13.88 17.00 5.38
CA ASP A 200 14.28 15.73 5.98
C ASP A 200 13.11 14.75 6.13
N GLY A 201 13.34 13.49 5.76
CA GLY A 201 12.33 12.43 5.78
C GLY A 201 11.30 12.45 4.64
N GLN A 202 11.36 13.46 3.74
CA GLN A 202 10.50 13.50 2.56
C GLN A 202 10.86 12.36 1.60
N VAL A 203 9.85 11.60 1.16
CA VAL A 203 10.02 10.59 0.11
C VAL A 203 10.15 11.28 -1.24
N VAL A 204 11.07 10.82 -2.07
CA VAL A 204 11.23 11.32 -3.44
C VAL A 204 10.91 10.22 -4.43
N LEU A 205 9.98 10.50 -5.34
CA LEU A 205 9.64 9.66 -6.48
C LEU A 205 10.15 10.34 -7.75
N SER A 206 10.89 9.61 -8.58
CA SER A 206 11.39 10.16 -9.85
C SER A 206 10.74 9.44 -11.01
N ILE A 207 10.17 10.20 -11.93
CA ILE A 207 9.65 9.68 -13.21
C ILE A 207 10.82 9.53 -14.17
N LEU A 208 11.09 8.30 -14.54
CA LEU A 208 12.14 7.89 -15.46
C LEU A 208 11.58 7.76 -16.89
N GLU A 209 12.41 7.39 -17.85
CA GLU A 209 11.93 7.21 -19.22
C GLU A 209 10.96 6.05 -19.36
N HIS A 210 11.31 4.88 -18.81
CA HIS A 210 10.52 3.65 -18.92
C HIS A 210 10.02 3.13 -17.57
N GLY A 211 9.77 4.04 -16.62
CA GLY A 211 9.35 3.66 -15.28
C GLY A 211 9.45 4.80 -14.28
N TRP A 212 9.65 4.44 -13.05
CA TRP A 212 9.84 5.38 -11.96
C TRP A 212 10.72 4.79 -10.86
N SER A 213 11.20 5.63 -9.96
CA SER A 213 12.02 5.21 -8.83
C SER A 213 11.54 5.84 -7.55
N TRP A 214 11.91 5.24 -6.44
CA TRP A 214 11.72 5.82 -5.11
C TRP A 214 13.03 5.97 -4.36
N ARG A 215 13.06 6.96 -3.50
CA ARG A 215 14.06 7.19 -2.47
C ARG A 215 13.32 7.46 -1.17
N ILE A 216 13.36 6.50 -0.25
CA ILE A 216 12.64 6.56 1.03
C ILE A 216 13.68 6.62 2.15
N PRO A 217 13.83 7.79 2.81
CA PRO A 217 14.71 7.91 3.97
C PRO A 217 14.25 6.99 5.12
N LEU A 218 15.17 6.20 5.62
CA LEU A 218 15.02 5.34 6.80
C LEU A 218 16.12 5.71 7.81
N PRO A 219 15.99 5.36 9.10
CA PRO A 219 17.05 5.59 10.04
C PRO A 219 18.39 4.94 9.60
N GLY A 220 19.40 5.78 9.35
CA GLY A 220 20.75 5.35 8.97
C GLY A 220 20.93 4.81 7.55
N ARG A 221 19.89 4.81 6.71
CA ARG A 221 19.97 4.30 5.33
C ARG A 221 18.85 4.87 4.46
N LEU A 222 18.99 4.68 3.16
CA LEU A 222 17.97 5.03 2.18
C LEU A 222 17.46 3.76 1.48
N SER A 223 16.15 3.55 1.42
CA SER A 223 15.56 2.56 0.53
C SER A 223 15.47 3.16 -0.87
N VAL A 224 16.12 2.54 -1.83
CA VAL A 224 16.12 2.96 -3.24
C VAL A 224 15.60 1.83 -4.10
N GLY A 225 14.63 2.12 -4.93
CA GLY A 225 14.09 1.14 -5.86
C GLY A 225 13.67 1.76 -7.18
N VAL A 226 13.62 0.92 -8.19
CA VAL A 226 13.19 1.25 -9.54
C VAL A 226 12.06 0.31 -9.94
N VAL A 227 11.05 0.86 -10.60
CA VAL A 227 9.95 0.11 -11.22
C VAL A 227 9.98 0.38 -12.70
N VAL A 228 10.22 -0.63 -13.49
CA VAL A 228 10.36 -0.51 -14.94
C VAL A 228 9.62 -1.65 -15.65
N ASP A 229 9.27 -1.45 -16.92
CA ASP A 229 8.73 -2.53 -17.74
C ASP A 229 9.70 -3.71 -17.80
N LYS A 230 9.20 -4.94 -17.77
CA LYS A 230 10.03 -6.16 -17.78
C LYS A 230 10.86 -6.31 -19.05
N SER A 231 10.41 -5.78 -20.18
CA SER A 231 11.17 -5.84 -21.45
C SER A 231 12.39 -4.92 -21.37
N VAL A 232 12.22 -3.72 -20.80
CA VAL A 232 13.31 -2.77 -20.56
C VAL A 232 14.28 -3.29 -19.51
N ALA A 233 13.77 -3.83 -18.41
CA ALA A 233 14.62 -4.39 -17.36
C ALA A 233 15.62 -5.44 -17.86
N LYS A 234 15.21 -6.28 -18.81
CA LYS A 234 16.08 -7.31 -19.41
C LYS A 234 17.28 -6.74 -20.16
N GLN A 235 17.18 -5.51 -20.65
CA GLN A 235 18.27 -4.85 -21.37
C GLN A 235 19.39 -4.36 -20.42
N HIS A 236 19.09 -4.25 -19.11
CA HIS A 236 20.01 -3.76 -18.09
C HIS A 236 20.80 -4.87 -17.37
N GLY A 237 20.70 -6.12 -17.78
CA GLY A 237 21.51 -7.20 -17.21
C GLY A 237 20.75 -8.50 -17.00
N THR A 238 21.44 -9.47 -16.42
CA THR A 238 20.93 -10.83 -16.20
C THR A 238 20.45 -11.04 -14.76
N THR A 239 21.13 -10.43 -13.79
CA THR A 239 20.77 -10.55 -12.36
C THR A 239 20.01 -9.31 -11.86
N PRO A 240 19.26 -9.43 -10.75
CA PRO A 240 18.61 -8.28 -10.12
C PRO A 240 19.58 -7.15 -9.78
N GLU A 241 20.78 -7.49 -9.27
CA GLU A 241 21.83 -6.55 -8.89
C GLU A 241 22.34 -5.76 -10.10
N GLU A 242 22.68 -6.47 -11.18
CA GLU A 242 23.11 -5.82 -12.43
C GLU A 242 22.03 -4.87 -12.96
N ARG A 243 20.76 -5.28 -12.93
CA ARG A 243 19.66 -4.46 -13.42
C ARG A 243 19.50 -3.20 -12.59
N LEU A 244 19.47 -3.33 -11.25
CA LEU A 244 19.35 -2.17 -10.37
C LEU A 244 20.52 -1.19 -10.59
N ASP A 245 21.76 -1.69 -10.56
CA ASP A 245 22.94 -0.85 -10.69
C ASP A 245 23.01 -0.15 -12.05
N ARG A 246 22.73 -0.87 -13.16
CA ARG A 246 22.76 -0.28 -14.51
C ARG A 246 21.63 0.72 -14.76
N ILE A 247 20.44 0.49 -14.19
CA ILE A 247 19.36 1.48 -14.26
C ILE A 247 19.74 2.73 -13.48
N ILE A 248 20.32 2.61 -12.28
CA ILE A 248 20.81 3.76 -11.52
C ILE A 248 21.87 4.54 -12.33
N GLU A 249 22.78 3.86 -13.00
CA GLU A 249 23.84 4.50 -13.81
C GLU A 249 23.32 5.12 -15.11
N SER A 250 22.27 4.59 -15.71
CA SER A 250 21.71 5.09 -16.97
C SER A 250 20.78 6.29 -16.78
N GLU A 251 20.15 6.40 -15.61
CA GLU A 251 19.16 7.46 -15.32
C GLU A 251 19.83 8.67 -14.65
N PRO A 252 19.90 9.85 -15.29
CA PRO A 252 20.67 10.99 -14.81
C PRO A 252 20.35 11.42 -13.37
N LEU A 253 19.06 11.39 -12.98
CA LEU A 253 18.62 11.74 -11.62
C LEU A 253 19.17 10.77 -10.59
N LEU A 254 19.13 9.47 -10.88
CA LEU A 254 19.59 8.43 -9.96
C LEU A 254 21.12 8.35 -9.93
N LYS A 255 21.77 8.49 -11.09
CA LYS A 255 23.24 8.51 -11.21
C LYS A 255 23.84 9.62 -10.35
N LYS A 256 23.31 10.84 -10.46
CA LYS A 256 23.76 11.98 -9.65
C LYS A 256 23.58 11.70 -8.14
N ALA A 257 22.40 11.28 -7.75
CA ALA A 257 22.05 11.01 -6.35
C ALA A 257 22.83 9.82 -5.76
N GLY A 258 23.16 8.84 -6.59
CA GLY A 258 23.85 7.61 -6.18
C GLY A 258 25.37 7.64 -6.33
N MET A 259 26.00 8.81 -6.53
CA MET A 259 27.46 8.91 -6.54
C MET A 259 28.03 8.56 -5.16
N GLY A 260 28.94 7.58 -5.12
CA GLY A 260 29.55 7.11 -3.86
C GLY A 260 28.69 6.14 -3.05
N ARG A 261 27.50 5.75 -3.55
CA ARG A 261 26.58 4.83 -2.85
C ARG A 261 27.24 3.53 -2.43
N LYS A 262 26.84 3.06 -1.27
CA LYS A 262 27.22 1.73 -0.75
C LYS A 262 25.92 0.95 -0.51
N ARG A 263 25.74 -0.16 -1.24
CA ARG A 263 24.61 -1.06 -1.00
C ARG A 263 24.81 -1.85 0.29
N VAL A 264 23.82 -1.87 1.17
CA VAL A 264 23.87 -2.50 2.50
C VAL A 264 22.83 -3.60 2.69
N SER A 265 22.14 -3.99 1.64
CA SER A 265 21.24 -5.14 1.61
C SER A 265 21.33 -5.90 0.28
N ASP A 266 20.76 -7.10 0.24
CA ASP A 266 20.51 -7.80 -1.02
C ASP A 266 19.52 -7.02 -1.89
N VAL A 267 19.51 -7.29 -3.19
CA VAL A 267 18.53 -6.73 -4.12
C VAL A 267 17.29 -7.59 -4.15
N MET A 268 16.17 -7.00 -3.80
CA MET A 268 14.87 -7.67 -3.88
C MET A 268 14.16 -7.36 -5.18
N THR A 269 13.40 -8.35 -5.66
CA THR A 269 12.60 -8.25 -6.87
C THR A 269 11.12 -8.43 -6.57
N TYR A 270 10.29 -7.52 -7.08
CA TYR A 270 8.84 -7.60 -7.00
C TYR A 270 8.20 -7.50 -8.38
N THR A 271 7.22 -8.37 -8.64
CA THR A 271 6.48 -8.41 -9.91
C THR A 271 4.99 -8.60 -9.68
N ASN A 272 4.20 -8.55 -10.75
CA ASN A 272 2.77 -8.84 -10.75
C ASN A 272 1.97 -7.88 -9.88
N TYR A 273 2.05 -6.61 -10.21
CA TYR A 273 1.18 -5.57 -9.68
C TYR A 273 -0.21 -5.60 -10.33
N GLN A 274 -1.14 -4.79 -9.79
CA GLN A 274 -2.48 -4.60 -10.33
C GLN A 274 -3.26 -5.91 -10.49
N LEU A 275 -3.35 -6.66 -9.42
CA LEU A 275 -4.12 -7.90 -9.38
C LEU A 275 -5.35 -7.73 -8.48
N ILE A 276 -6.51 -8.19 -8.93
CA ILE A 276 -7.71 -8.26 -8.11
C ILE A 276 -8.44 -9.59 -8.34
N SER A 277 -8.83 -10.26 -7.26
CA SER A 277 -9.63 -11.49 -7.32
C SER A 277 -11.08 -11.19 -7.70
N GLU A 278 -11.74 -12.12 -8.38
CA GLU A 278 -13.15 -11.99 -8.76
C GLU A 278 -14.10 -11.78 -7.58
N ARG A 279 -13.73 -12.24 -6.37
CA ARG A 279 -14.44 -12.00 -5.12
C ARG A 279 -13.49 -12.03 -3.93
N ALA A 280 -13.85 -11.31 -2.87
CA ALA A 280 -13.11 -11.26 -1.62
C ALA A 280 -13.64 -12.23 -0.56
N HIS A 281 -14.81 -12.82 -0.73
CA HIS A 281 -15.44 -13.64 0.30
C HIS A 281 -16.32 -14.75 -0.28
N GLY A 282 -16.65 -15.69 0.57
CA GLY A 282 -17.63 -16.75 0.36
C GLY A 282 -18.08 -17.36 1.67
N PRO A 283 -18.86 -18.45 1.63
CA PRO A 283 -19.31 -19.14 2.84
C PRO A 283 -18.16 -19.53 3.76
N GLY A 284 -18.13 -18.90 4.94
CA GLY A 284 -17.15 -19.18 5.99
C GLY A 284 -15.76 -18.55 5.83
N TRP A 285 -15.56 -17.66 4.84
CA TRP A 285 -14.26 -17.05 4.62
C TRP A 285 -14.30 -15.62 4.04
N ILE A 286 -13.19 -14.90 4.25
CA ILE A 286 -12.91 -13.61 3.59
C ILE A 286 -11.40 -13.44 3.37
N ALA A 287 -11.01 -12.82 2.24
CA ALA A 287 -9.64 -12.40 1.93
C ALA A 287 -9.45 -10.91 2.26
N VAL A 288 -8.31 -10.54 2.85
CA VAL A 288 -8.02 -9.18 3.35
C VAL A 288 -6.67 -8.68 2.86
N GLY A 289 -6.62 -7.43 2.39
CA GLY A 289 -5.40 -6.83 1.85
C GLY A 289 -5.00 -7.43 0.50
N ASP A 290 -3.71 -7.65 0.28
CA ASP A 290 -3.17 -8.13 -1.00
C ASP A 290 -3.66 -9.54 -1.38
N SER A 291 -4.19 -10.32 -0.44
CA SER A 291 -4.83 -11.61 -0.76
C SER A 291 -6.12 -11.44 -1.57
N PHE A 292 -6.82 -10.33 -1.41
CA PHE A 292 -7.92 -9.93 -2.29
C PHE A 292 -7.42 -9.21 -3.55
N GLY A 293 -6.55 -8.21 -3.40
CA GLY A 293 -6.03 -7.48 -4.54
C GLY A 293 -4.98 -6.43 -4.17
N PHE A 294 -4.14 -6.12 -5.13
CA PHE A 294 -3.09 -5.12 -5.04
C PHE A 294 -3.15 -4.17 -6.23
N VAL A 295 -3.01 -2.86 -6.00
CA VAL A 295 -3.07 -1.86 -7.06
C VAL A 295 -1.70 -1.67 -7.69
N ASP A 296 -0.85 -0.85 -7.05
CA ASP A 296 0.46 -0.43 -7.57
C ASP A 296 1.28 0.11 -6.38
N PRO A 297 2.62 -0.05 -6.36
CA PRO A 297 3.44 0.52 -5.29
C PRO A 297 3.56 2.04 -5.32
N MET A 298 3.28 2.70 -6.45
CA MET A 298 3.29 4.15 -6.56
C MET A 298 2.30 4.78 -5.57
N LEU A 299 2.72 5.84 -4.90
CA LEU A 299 1.97 6.52 -3.82
C LEU A 299 1.78 5.70 -2.53
N SER A 300 2.39 4.52 -2.41
CA SER A 300 2.38 3.69 -1.19
C SER A 300 0.99 3.26 -0.68
N PRO A 301 0.02 2.85 -1.52
CA PRO A 301 -1.32 2.50 -1.04
C PRO A 301 -1.38 1.13 -0.36
N GLY A 302 -0.42 0.22 -0.59
CA GLY A 302 -0.51 -1.19 -0.21
C GLY A 302 -0.77 -1.42 1.28
N LEU A 303 0.10 -0.90 2.16
CA LEU A 303 -0.10 -1.01 3.63
C LEU A 303 -1.38 -0.34 4.10
N PHE A 304 -1.68 0.84 3.55
CA PHE A 304 -2.95 1.52 3.85
C PHE A 304 -4.15 0.63 3.49
N MET A 305 -4.21 0.10 2.27
CA MET A 305 -5.32 -0.74 1.82
C MET A 305 -5.48 -1.99 2.68
N ALA A 306 -4.37 -2.65 3.03
CA ALA A 306 -4.37 -3.86 3.85
C ALA A 306 -4.90 -3.59 5.28
N MET A 307 -4.37 -2.57 5.93
CA MET A 307 -4.77 -2.22 7.31
C MET A 307 -6.14 -1.56 7.37
N HIS A 308 -6.50 -0.75 6.36
CA HIS A 308 -7.82 -0.12 6.26
C HIS A 308 -8.93 -1.13 6.04
N MET A 309 -8.70 -2.17 5.22
CA MET A 309 -9.69 -3.25 5.06
C MET A 309 -9.94 -3.96 6.39
N ALA A 310 -8.90 -4.23 7.17
CA ALA A 310 -9.04 -4.79 8.52
C ALA A 310 -9.86 -3.86 9.44
N GLU A 311 -9.59 -2.55 9.38
CA GLU A 311 -10.32 -1.54 10.16
C GLU A 311 -11.80 -1.44 9.80
N ILE A 312 -12.13 -1.39 8.50
CA ILE A 312 -13.54 -1.29 8.09
C ILE A 312 -14.32 -2.57 8.37
N LEU A 313 -13.68 -3.73 8.32
CA LEU A 313 -14.26 -5.01 8.77
C LEU A 313 -14.62 -4.94 10.26
N ASP A 314 -13.69 -4.53 11.12
CA ASP A 314 -13.96 -4.35 12.54
C ASP A 314 -15.13 -3.38 12.78
N ARG A 315 -15.08 -2.21 12.15
CA ARG A 315 -16.03 -1.14 12.40
C ARG A 315 -17.43 -1.42 11.84
N LYS A 316 -17.53 -2.05 10.68
CA LYS A 316 -18.81 -2.23 9.96
C LYS A 316 -19.43 -3.60 10.13
N VAL A 317 -18.63 -4.64 10.31
CA VAL A 317 -19.10 -6.02 10.39
C VAL A 317 -19.00 -6.55 11.82
N PHE A 318 -17.85 -6.45 12.44
CA PHE A 318 -17.55 -7.09 13.73
C PHE A 318 -17.84 -6.22 14.96
N LYS A 319 -18.35 -5.00 14.79
CA LYS A 319 -18.61 -4.07 15.90
C LYS A 319 -19.54 -4.63 17.00
N ALA A 320 -20.41 -5.58 16.65
CA ALA A 320 -21.36 -6.21 17.58
C ALA A 320 -20.74 -7.40 18.37
N GLY A 321 -19.47 -7.69 18.17
CA GLY A 321 -18.76 -8.81 18.80
C GLY A 321 -19.04 -10.18 18.17
N PRO A 322 -18.61 -11.27 18.85
CA PRO A 322 -18.60 -12.63 18.28
C PRO A 322 -19.96 -13.18 17.86
N GLY A 323 -21.06 -12.67 18.44
CA GLY A 323 -22.42 -13.10 18.11
C GLY A 323 -22.79 -12.96 16.62
N ILE A 324 -22.09 -12.10 15.87
CA ILE A 324 -22.32 -11.94 14.42
C ILE A 324 -22.04 -13.24 13.64
N LEU A 325 -21.12 -14.07 14.11
CA LEU A 325 -20.74 -15.34 13.47
C LEU A 325 -21.86 -16.39 13.50
N ALA A 326 -22.84 -16.23 14.37
CA ALA A 326 -24.03 -17.08 14.40
C ALA A 326 -25.07 -16.70 13.33
N ASN A 327 -24.84 -15.64 12.55
CA ASN A 327 -25.77 -15.19 11.52
C ASN A 327 -25.07 -15.10 10.14
N PRO A 328 -24.96 -16.22 9.41
CA PRO A 328 -24.26 -16.27 8.11
C PRO A 328 -24.80 -15.28 7.08
N LYS A 329 -26.11 -15.08 7.02
CA LYS A 329 -26.75 -14.13 6.09
C LYS A 329 -26.31 -12.69 6.34
N LYS A 330 -26.29 -12.27 7.62
CA LYS A 330 -25.85 -10.93 8.00
C LYS A 330 -24.34 -10.74 7.78
N LEU A 331 -23.56 -11.79 8.05
CA LEU A 331 -22.12 -11.80 7.82
C LEU A 331 -21.79 -11.64 6.34
N THR A 332 -22.40 -12.46 5.46
CA THR A 332 -22.25 -12.37 4.00
C THR A 332 -22.66 -11.00 3.46
N ALA A 333 -23.82 -10.47 3.89
CA ALA A 333 -24.23 -9.12 3.48
C ALA A 333 -23.26 -8.03 3.94
N GLY A 334 -22.63 -8.21 5.11
CA GLY A 334 -21.56 -7.34 5.59
C GLY A 334 -20.32 -7.42 4.70
N PHE A 335 -19.86 -8.63 4.40
CA PHE A 335 -18.68 -8.86 3.55
C PHE A 335 -18.87 -8.34 2.13
N SER A 336 -20.06 -8.52 1.53
CA SER A 336 -20.37 -7.97 0.21
C SER A 336 -20.24 -6.44 0.15
N LYS A 337 -20.67 -5.74 1.22
CA LYS A 337 -20.50 -4.28 1.33
C LYS A 337 -19.04 -3.88 1.46
N ILE A 338 -18.24 -4.65 2.22
CA ILE A 338 -16.80 -4.40 2.34
C ILE A 338 -16.10 -4.65 1.01
N GLU A 339 -16.42 -5.74 0.32
CA GLU A 339 -15.84 -6.01 -1.01
C GLU A 339 -16.15 -4.88 -1.99
N ALA A 340 -17.40 -4.43 -2.07
CA ALA A 340 -17.79 -3.31 -2.94
C ALA A 340 -17.00 -2.03 -2.60
N GLU A 341 -16.84 -1.72 -1.31
CA GLU A 341 -16.06 -0.58 -0.85
C GLU A 341 -14.57 -0.72 -1.20
N MET A 342 -13.99 -1.90 -1.07
CA MET A 342 -12.59 -2.14 -1.42
C MET A 342 -12.37 -2.07 -2.93
N ARG A 343 -13.29 -2.53 -3.75
CA ARG A 343 -13.23 -2.36 -5.21
C ARG A 343 -13.26 -0.89 -5.62
N ASP A 344 -14.08 -0.07 -4.95
CA ASP A 344 -14.11 1.37 -5.18
C ASP A 344 -12.79 2.04 -4.73
N TRP A 345 -12.17 1.59 -3.64
CA TRP A 345 -10.82 2.01 -3.25
C TRP A 345 -9.76 1.63 -4.32
N HIS A 346 -9.80 0.39 -4.82
CA HIS A 346 -8.89 -0.05 -5.88
C HIS A 346 -9.03 0.83 -7.13
N ALA A 347 -10.25 1.04 -7.61
CA ALA A 347 -10.52 1.89 -8.77
C ALA A 347 -10.06 3.34 -8.55
N ALA A 348 -10.31 3.89 -7.37
CA ALA A 348 -9.90 5.25 -7.04
C ALA A 348 -8.36 5.42 -6.99
N TRP A 349 -7.64 4.46 -6.41
CA TRP A 349 -6.18 4.48 -6.41
C TRP A 349 -5.61 4.29 -7.81
N THR A 350 -6.15 3.37 -8.62
CA THR A 350 -5.74 3.18 -10.01
C THR A 350 -5.86 4.49 -10.79
N GLU A 351 -7.02 5.16 -10.72
CA GLU A 351 -7.24 6.44 -11.40
C GLU A 351 -6.25 7.53 -10.96
N VAL A 352 -6.01 7.66 -9.64
CA VAL A 352 -5.06 8.66 -9.13
C VAL A 352 -3.63 8.37 -9.56
N ILE A 353 -3.23 7.11 -9.57
CA ILE A 353 -1.90 6.68 -9.99
C ILE A 353 -1.70 6.89 -11.49
N GLU A 354 -2.72 6.64 -12.32
CA GLU A 354 -2.67 6.90 -13.76
C GLU A 354 -2.33 8.34 -14.10
N TYR A 355 -2.82 9.33 -13.34
CA TYR A 355 -2.47 10.74 -13.55
C TYR A 355 -0.97 11.04 -13.40
N PHE A 356 -0.23 10.21 -12.65
CA PHE A 356 1.23 10.31 -12.55
C PHE A 356 1.92 9.56 -13.69
N TYR A 357 1.43 8.39 -14.07
CA TYR A 357 2.00 7.60 -15.16
C TYR A 357 1.85 8.27 -16.53
N ASP A 358 0.72 8.90 -16.79
CA ASP A 358 0.43 9.57 -18.06
C ASP A 358 0.91 11.04 -18.12
N GLY A 359 1.56 11.53 -17.06
CA GLY A 359 2.16 12.85 -17.00
C GLY A 359 1.21 14.03 -16.77
N ARG A 360 -0.11 13.78 -16.72
CA ARG A 360 -1.10 14.86 -16.56
C ARG A 360 -0.88 15.72 -15.31
N ILE A 361 -0.42 15.12 -14.21
CA ILE A 361 -0.12 15.87 -12.97
C ILE A 361 0.96 16.93 -13.22
N PHE A 362 2.04 16.59 -13.92
CA PHE A 362 3.13 17.53 -14.20
C PHE A 362 2.68 18.66 -15.11
N SER A 363 2.00 18.34 -16.23
CA SER A 363 1.45 19.37 -17.14
C SER A 363 0.49 20.31 -16.42
N MET A 364 -0.37 19.79 -15.58
CA MET A 364 -1.33 20.59 -14.80
C MET A 364 -0.64 21.54 -13.82
N TYR A 365 0.42 21.10 -13.13
CA TYR A 365 1.19 21.96 -12.23
C TYR A 365 2.01 23.00 -12.98
N GLU A 366 2.62 22.66 -14.12
CA GLU A 366 3.32 23.63 -14.98
C GLU A 366 2.34 24.72 -15.46
N GLY A 367 1.17 24.33 -15.96
CA GLY A 367 0.13 25.27 -16.40
C GLY A 367 -0.37 26.17 -15.27
N GLY A 368 -0.59 25.60 -14.07
CA GLY A 368 -0.96 26.36 -12.88
C GLY A 368 0.10 27.38 -12.48
N SER A 369 1.37 27.01 -12.52
CA SER A 369 2.49 27.89 -12.19
C SER A 369 2.62 29.04 -13.20
N LYS A 370 2.55 28.75 -14.52
CA LYS A 370 2.54 29.78 -15.57
C LYS A 370 1.35 30.74 -15.46
N LEU A 371 0.16 30.20 -15.18
CA LEU A 371 -1.03 31.03 -14.96
C LEU A 371 -0.84 31.99 -13.80
N LYS A 372 -0.30 31.52 -12.69
CA LYS A 372 -0.01 32.33 -11.50
C LYS A 372 1.02 33.41 -11.80
N GLU A 373 2.07 33.09 -12.55
CA GLU A 373 3.10 34.05 -12.93
C GLU A 373 2.55 35.12 -13.88
N THR A 374 1.80 34.73 -14.90
CA THR A 374 1.17 35.63 -15.87
C THR A 374 0.19 36.58 -15.22
N TYR A 375 -0.64 36.07 -14.31
CA TYR A 375 -1.69 36.85 -13.64
C TYR A 375 -1.39 37.12 -12.16
N LYS A 376 -0.11 37.32 -11.82
CA LYS A 376 0.36 37.50 -10.43
C LYS A 376 -0.33 38.63 -9.64
N LYS A 377 -0.95 39.60 -10.32
CA LYS A 377 -1.73 40.68 -9.71
C LYS A 377 -3.15 40.25 -9.29
N TRP A 378 -3.61 39.09 -9.71
CA TRP A 378 -4.96 38.59 -9.45
C TRP A 378 -4.89 37.48 -8.39
N ALA A 379 -5.79 37.51 -7.41
CA ALA A 379 -5.83 36.49 -6.35
C ALA A 379 -6.37 35.12 -6.84
N PHE A 380 -7.14 35.12 -7.92
CA PHE A 380 -7.83 33.94 -8.42
C PHE A 380 -6.88 32.77 -8.82
N PRO A 381 -5.80 32.98 -9.58
CA PRO A 381 -4.88 31.88 -9.93
C PRO A 381 -4.21 31.25 -8.71
N ALA A 382 -3.79 32.05 -7.73
CA ALA A 382 -3.20 31.54 -6.50
C ALA A 382 -4.20 30.74 -5.64
N MET A 383 -5.45 31.17 -5.64
CA MET A 383 -6.55 30.44 -4.95
C MET A 383 -6.85 29.12 -5.64
N MET A 384 -6.90 29.09 -6.97
CA MET A 384 -7.08 27.84 -7.74
C MET A 384 -5.94 26.87 -7.51
N GLU A 385 -4.69 27.32 -7.61
CA GLU A 385 -3.52 26.47 -7.35
C GLU A 385 -3.57 25.86 -5.95
N LYS A 386 -3.84 26.69 -4.93
CA LYS A 386 -3.99 26.22 -3.53
C LYS A 386 -5.12 25.20 -3.40
N HIS A 387 -6.26 25.44 -4.04
CA HIS A 387 -7.40 24.53 -4.00
C HIS A 387 -7.08 23.18 -4.66
N LEU A 388 -6.49 23.22 -5.84
CA LEU A 388 -6.08 22.02 -6.58
C LEU A 388 -5.03 21.22 -5.83
N SER A 389 -3.95 21.88 -5.39
CA SER A 389 -2.87 21.24 -4.61
C SER A 389 -3.40 20.60 -3.32
N SER A 390 -4.30 21.28 -2.60
CA SER A 390 -4.93 20.74 -1.39
C SER A 390 -5.75 19.47 -1.69
N ASN A 391 -6.51 19.45 -2.77
CA ASN A 391 -7.29 18.26 -3.16
C ASN A 391 -6.38 17.09 -3.56
N ILE A 392 -5.33 17.35 -4.34
CA ILE A 392 -4.35 16.32 -4.71
C ILE A 392 -3.66 15.77 -3.46
N THR A 393 -3.18 16.65 -2.56
CA THR A 393 -2.56 16.24 -1.28
C THR A 393 -3.50 15.34 -0.47
N ARG A 394 -4.78 15.68 -0.37
CA ARG A 394 -5.79 14.86 0.32
C ARG A 394 -6.01 13.50 -0.36
N MET A 395 -5.95 13.47 -1.69
CA MET A 395 -6.12 12.22 -2.45
C MET A 395 -4.92 11.29 -2.30
N VAL A 396 -3.70 11.81 -2.49
CA VAL A 396 -2.47 11.00 -2.38
C VAL A 396 -2.11 10.62 -0.95
N SER A 397 -2.72 11.25 0.06
CA SER A 397 -2.55 10.90 1.47
C SER A 397 -3.56 9.86 1.99
N GLY A 398 -4.49 9.38 1.14
CA GLY A 398 -5.53 8.44 1.53
C GLY A 398 -6.78 9.08 2.15
N VAL A 399 -6.78 10.40 2.42
CA VAL A 399 -7.89 11.08 3.11
C VAL A 399 -9.13 11.20 2.23
N SER A 400 -8.95 11.49 0.95
CA SER A 400 -10.07 11.70 0.03
C SER A 400 -9.88 11.06 -1.35
N THR A 401 -9.08 9.99 -1.45
CA THR A 401 -8.80 9.29 -2.71
C THR A 401 -10.09 8.89 -3.44
N ARG A 402 -11.12 8.43 -2.71
CA ARG A 402 -12.43 8.07 -3.25
C ARG A 402 -13.36 9.26 -3.56
N SER A 403 -12.94 10.51 -3.27
CA SER A 403 -13.77 11.68 -3.50
C SER A 403 -14.08 11.86 -4.98
N ARG A 404 -15.34 11.72 -5.37
CA ARG A 404 -15.80 12.03 -6.74
C ARG A 404 -15.48 13.47 -7.12
N TYR A 405 -15.62 14.40 -6.17
CA TYR A 405 -15.29 15.80 -6.40
C TYR A 405 -13.79 15.95 -6.72
N GLY A 406 -12.90 15.39 -5.91
CA GLY A 406 -11.45 15.49 -6.13
C GLY A 406 -11.03 14.86 -7.46
N ARG A 407 -11.52 13.66 -7.79
CA ARG A 407 -11.25 12.97 -9.06
C ARG A 407 -11.76 13.78 -10.26
N ASN A 408 -13.00 14.24 -10.22
CA ASN A 408 -13.56 15.08 -11.28
C ASN A 408 -12.79 16.40 -11.41
N LEU A 409 -12.40 17.03 -10.31
CA LEU A 409 -11.61 18.26 -10.33
C LEU A 409 -10.29 18.05 -11.10
N ILE A 410 -9.55 16.99 -10.79
CA ILE A 410 -8.29 16.67 -11.48
C ILE A 410 -8.57 16.34 -12.94
N HIS A 411 -9.58 15.50 -13.23
CA HIS A 411 -9.94 15.12 -14.60
C HIS A 411 -10.22 16.34 -15.46
N TYR A 412 -11.11 17.24 -15.03
CA TYR A 412 -11.47 18.43 -15.80
C TYR A 412 -10.34 19.44 -15.89
N THR A 413 -9.59 19.63 -14.80
CA THR A 413 -8.46 20.57 -14.80
C THR A 413 -7.36 20.11 -15.72
N SER A 414 -6.99 18.83 -15.68
CA SER A 414 -5.96 18.24 -16.54
C SER A 414 -6.35 18.20 -18.01
N LYS A 415 -7.65 18.28 -18.35
CA LYS A 415 -8.15 18.24 -19.72
C LYS A 415 -8.37 19.63 -20.33
N HIS A 416 -8.83 20.59 -19.53
CA HIS A 416 -9.33 21.86 -20.05
C HIS A 416 -8.57 23.10 -19.57
N LEU A 417 -7.73 23.00 -18.53
CA LEU A 417 -6.95 24.11 -18.00
C LEU A 417 -5.45 24.00 -18.28
N ILE A 418 -5.06 23.05 -19.13
CA ILE A 418 -3.68 22.91 -19.59
C ILE A 418 -3.52 23.71 -20.88
N TRP A 419 -2.84 24.84 -20.81
CA TRP A 419 -2.42 25.60 -21.96
C TRP A 419 -1.00 26.11 -21.76
N ASP A 420 -0.28 26.32 -22.84
CA ASP A 420 1.09 26.83 -22.85
C ASP A 420 2.06 26.01 -21.97
N THR A 421 1.88 24.67 -21.97
CA THR A 421 2.72 23.74 -21.24
C THR A 421 3.24 22.67 -22.19
N ALA A 422 4.26 21.93 -21.75
CA ALA A 422 4.59 20.68 -22.40
C ALA A 422 3.37 19.73 -22.34
N PRO A 423 3.10 18.97 -23.40
CA PRO A 423 1.98 18.03 -23.39
C PRO A 423 2.20 16.92 -22.35
N PRO A 424 1.14 16.31 -21.81
CA PRO A 424 1.27 15.23 -20.82
C PRO A 424 2.22 14.11 -21.24
N GLU A 425 2.25 13.76 -22.52
CA GLU A 425 3.09 12.71 -23.08
C GLU A 425 4.61 12.97 -22.89
N TYR A 426 5.01 14.23 -22.75
CA TYR A 426 6.39 14.61 -22.41
C TYR A 426 6.77 14.15 -20.99
N TYR A 427 5.81 14.19 -20.07
CA TYR A 427 6.00 13.80 -18.67
C TYR A 427 5.64 12.33 -18.41
N ALA A 428 5.00 11.66 -19.37
CA ALA A 428 4.53 10.29 -19.21
C ALA A 428 5.71 9.30 -19.06
N VAL A 429 5.44 8.23 -18.33
CA VAL A 429 6.26 7.01 -18.35
C VAL A 429 6.02 6.32 -19.68
N LYS A 430 7.06 6.16 -20.49
CA LYS A 430 6.94 5.47 -21.78
C LYS A 430 6.71 3.97 -21.56
N ALA A 431 5.87 3.37 -22.38
CA ALA A 431 5.81 1.92 -22.48
C ALA A 431 7.15 1.35 -22.96
N GLY A 432 7.49 0.14 -22.52
CA GLY A 432 8.70 -0.56 -22.93
C GLY A 432 8.58 -1.19 -24.33
#